data_b674781a2e150dc49795fbe1a577c928
#
_entry.id   b674781a2e150dc49795fbe1a577c928
#
_cell.length_a   1.000
_cell.length_b   1.000
_cell.length_c   1.000
_cell.angle_alpha   90.00
_cell.angle_beta   90.00
_cell.angle_gamma   90.00
#
_symmetry.space_group_name_H-M   'P 1'
#
loop_
_entity.id
_entity.type
_entity.pdbx_description
1 polymer ?
#
loop_
_entity_poly.entity_id
_entity_poly.type
_entity_poly.pdbx_seq_one_letter_code
_entity_poly.pdbx_strand_id
1 'polypeptide(L)' 'MTVKDILEKIEKLDEIRSSLKDIYHECHELTSSDSDAIYDAYDAIEEYIEELKKKEIKE' A
#
# COMPACT_ATOMS: atom_id res chain seq x y z
N MET A 1 1.50 -16.57 -12.81
CA MET A 1 2.08 -15.96 -11.63
C MET A 1 2.21 -16.97 -10.51
N THR A 2 3.38 -17.13 -9.96
CA THR A 2 3.60 -18.09 -8.87
C THR A 2 3.27 -17.45 -7.52
N VAL A 3 3.12 -18.29 -6.51
CA VAL A 3 2.92 -17.80 -5.12
C VAL A 3 4.08 -16.93 -4.70
N LYS A 4 5.30 -17.29 -5.09
CA LYS A 4 6.49 -16.52 -4.79
C LYS A 4 6.40 -15.08 -5.36
N ASP A 5 5.94 -14.96 -6.61
CA ASP A 5 5.78 -13.66 -7.26
C ASP A 5 4.76 -12.79 -6.52
N ILE A 6 3.68 -13.40 -6.06
CA ILE A 6 2.65 -12.71 -5.30
C ILE A 6 3.21 -12.21 -3.97
N LEU A 7 3.97 -13.05 -3.26
CA LEU A 7 4.56 -12.68 -1.99
C LEU A 7 5.56 -11.53 -2.15
N GLU A 8 6.39 -11.56 -3.19
CA GLU A 8 7.33 -10.49 -3.46
C GLU A 8 6.61 -9.17 -3.75
N LYS A 9 5.52 -9.25 -4.49
CA LYS A 9 4.72 -8.08 -4.81
C LYS A 9 4.08 -7.48 -3.55
N ILE A 10 3.54 -8.33 -2.69
CA ILE A 10 2.96 -7.90 -1.41
C ILE A 10 4.01 -7.21 -0.56
N GLU A 11 5.21 -7.78 -0.49
CA GLU A 11 6.29 -7.21 0.30
C GLU A 11 6.68 -5.81 -0.19
N LYS A 12 6.82 -5.64 -1.50
CA LYS A 12 7.14 -4.34 -2.08
C LYS A 12 6.04 -3.31 -1.87
N LEU A 13 4.79 -3.74 -2.01
CA LEU A 13 3.65 -2.87 -1.79
C LEU A 13 3.55 -2.45 -0.33
N ASP A 14 3.87 -3.35 0.57
CA ASP A 14 3.88 -3.06 2.00
C ASP A 14 4.92 -2.01 2.34
N GLU A 15 6.10 -2.06 1.71
CA GLU A 15 7.14 -1.04 1.87
C GLU A 15 6.67 0.31 1.37
N ILE A 16 6.01 0.35 0.21
CA ILE A 16 5.46 1.59 -0.35
C ILE A 16 4.39 2.16 0.58
N ARG A 17 3.54 1.31 1.10
CA ARG A 17 2.50 1.71 2.03
C ARG A 17 3.10 2.35 3.29
N SER A 18 4.14 1.74 3.83
CA SER A 18 4.83 2.27 5.00
C SER A 18 5.47 3.63 4.71
N SER A 19 6.06 3.79 3.52
CA SER A 19 6.64 5.06 3.10
C SER A 19 5.60 6.15 2.98
N LEU A 20 4.43 5.83 2.43
CA LEU A 20 3.33 6.79 2.34
C LEU A 20 2.85 7.24 3.71
N LYS A 21 2.78 6.31 4.64
CA LYS A 21 2.38 6.61 6.00
C LYS A 21 3.39 7.56 6.67
N ASP A 22 4.68 7.30 6.47
CA ASP A 22 5.73 8.15 7.01
C ASP A 22 5.66 9.56 6.43
N ILE A 23 5.46 9.68 5.11
CA ILE A 23 5.31 10.96 4.45
C ILE A 23 4.11 11.71 5.02
N TYR A 24 3.00 11.03 5.21
CA TYR A 24 1.79 11.62 5.76
C TYR A 24 2.03 12.21 7.15
N HIS A 25 2.79 11.51 7.98
CA HIS A 25 3.06 11.95 9.34
C HIS A 25 4.15 13.01 9.45
N GLU A 26 5.12 12.99 8.54
CA GLU A 26 6.30 13.86 8.63
C GLU A 26 6.17 15.19 7.87
N CYS A 27 5.32 15.25 6.87
CA CYS A 27 5.19 16.46 6.06
C CYS A 27 4.21 17.45 6.68
N HIS A 28 4.75 18.51 7.26
CA HIS A 28 3.95 19.56 7.89
C HIS A 28 3.43 20.59 6.90
N GLU A 29 3.93 20.56 5.66
CA GLU A 29 3.57 21.52 4.64
C GLU A 29 2.41 21.08 3.76
N LEU A 30 1.86 19.90 4.02
CA LEU A 30 0.77 19.35 3.21
C LEU A 30 -0.54 20.07 3.48
N THR A 31 -1.25 20.37 2.40
CA THR A 31 -2.61 20.88 2.50
C THR A 31 -3.57 19.72 2.79
N SER A 32 -4.83 20.04 3.08
CA SER A 32 -5.85 19.01 3.27
C SER A 32 -6.01 18.14 2.02
N SER A 33 -5.93 18.77 0.84
CA SER A 33 -6.04 18.04 -0.42
C SER A 33 -4.88 17.06 -0.61
N ASP A 34 -3.67 17.48 -0.26
CA ASP A 34 -2.49 16.63 -0.35
C ASP A 34 -2.60 15.44 0.58
N SER A 35 -3.05 15.67 1.81
CA SER A 35 -3.23 14.61 2.79
C SER A 35 -4.27 13.60 2.33
N ASP A 36 -5.37 14.07 1.75
CA ASP A 36 -6.43 13.20 1.23
C ASP A 36 -5.90 12.34 0.09
N ALA A 37 -5.11 12.92 -0.81
CA ALA A 37 -4.53 12.19 -1.92
C ALA A 37 -3.59 11.07 -1.43
N ILE A 38 -2.76 11.36 -0.45
CA ILE A 38 -1.85 10.37 0.13
C ILE A 38 -2.64 9.26 0.82
N TYR A 39 -3.67 9.63 1.56
CA TYR A 39 -4.52 8.66 2.25
C TYR A 39 -5.25 7.75 1.26
N ASP A 40 -5.76 8.32 0.18
CA ASP A 40 -6.42 7.54 -0.87
C ASP A 40 -5.45 6.53 -1.51
N ALA A 41 -4.23 6.96 -1.77
CA ALA A 41 -3.20 6.07 -2.33
C ALA A 41 -2.87 4.94 -1.36
N TYR A 42 -2.74 5.27 -0.09
CA TYR A 42 -2.49 4.29 0.97
C TYR A 42 -3.61 3.25 1.01
N ASP A 43 -4.83 3.71 1.01
CA ASP A 43 -6.01 2.85 1.07
C ASP A 43 -6.10 1.93 -0.16
N ALA A 44 -5.84 2.47 -1.34
CA ALA A 44 -5.86 1.70 -2.57
C ALA A 44 -4.80 0.59 -2.56
N ILE A 45 -3.61 0.90 -2.07
CA ILE A 45 -2.54 -0.09 -1.97
C ILE A 45 -2.93 -1.17 -0.97
N GLU A 46 -3.51 -0.79 0.15
CA GLU A 46 -3.96 -1.74 1.18
C GLU A 46 -5.00 -2.71 0.63
N GLU A 47 -5.98 -2.20 -0.12
CA GLU A 47 -6.99 -3.03 -0.75
C GLU A 47 -6.38 -4.01 -1.75
N TYR A 48 -5.42 -3.54 -2.54
CA TYR A 48 -4.75 -4.39 -3.51
C TYR A 48 -3.95 -5.50 -2.84
N ILE A 49 -3.28 -5.18 -1.75
CA ILE A 49 -2.54 -6.19 -0.96
C ILE A 49 -3.51 -7.25 -0.45
N GLU A 50 -4.67 -6.84 0.04
CA GLU A 50 -5.69 -7.77 0.51
C GLU A 50 -6.16 -8.71 -0.60
N GLU A 51 -6.36 -8.19 -1.79
CA GLU A 51 -6.74 -9.00 -2.94
C GLU A 51 -5.66 -10.02 -3.30
N LEU A 52 -4.40 -9.61 -3.25
CA LEU A 52 -3.30 -10.52 -3.53
C LEU A 52 -3.20 -11.62 -2.49
N LYS A 53 -3.45 -11.29 -1.23
CA LYS A 53 -3.46 -12.29 -0.15
C LYS A 53 -4.57 -13.31 -0.34
N LYS A 54 -5.71 -12.89 -0.82
CA LYS A 54 -6.81 -13.80 -1.12
C LYS A 54 -6.46 -14.77 -2.23
N LYS A 55 -5.75 -14.29 -3.25
CA LYS A 55 -5.29 -15.15 -4.33
C LYS A 55 -4.29 -16.18 -3.84
N GLU A 56 -3.42 -15.79 -2.94
CA GLU A 56 -2.45 -16.70 -2.33
C GLU A 56 -3.14 -17.81 -1.56
N ILE A 57 -4.17 -17.47 -0.79
CA ILE A 57 -4.89 -18.42 0.05
C ILE A 57 -5.66 -19.44 -0.77
N LYS A 58 -6.14 -19.04 -1.94
CA LYS A 58 -6.96 -19.91 -2.79
C LYS A 58 -6.18 -21.03 -3.46
N GLU A 59 -4.91 -21.02 -3.37
CA GLU A 59 -4.09 -22.12 -3.88
C GLU A 59 -3.82 -23.18 -2.84
#